data_ed5df46c9ddfebb00d7bda6640c369d0
#
_entry.id   ed5df46c9ddfebb00d7bda6640c369d0
#
_cell.length_a   1.000
_cell.length_b   1.000
_cell.length_c   1.000
_cell.angle_alpha   90.00
_cell.angle_beta   90.00
_cell.angle_gamma   90.00
#
_symmetry.space_group_name_H-M   'P 1'
#
loop_
_entity.id
_entity.type
_entity.pdbx_description
1 polymer ?
#
loop_
_entity_poly.entity_id
_entity_poly.type
_entity_poly.pdbx_seq_one_letter_code
_entity_poly.pdbx_strand_id
1 'polypeptide(L)'
;MKKSMIRNPKTTAVLTALLVAGMTTTPVMAESSTTKGFTYTPVTGTNTTFDTTIYMRDTAKVPNITFKYAVAAGAAQNADTAGKNLAVLAGNDGVTSIGLPTIDDIVFIANDAKAADGADRALIKKTGTVNFSGVTYKEPGVYRYVVTETGEAQGVTHEDKAQKQEDRVKALDVYVTDDGAGKLVVSGYVMHDNEGAKAAQLDATKRLDDKDTNFEHLLTTSDVVLSKKVTGNQGSRDEYFKFTVNIKGADKGTQYIVDLGNADATTKKNGVNTETHVNPALLTAGEDGTLTQDFWIQNGQSIKIQGLAGKTGYTVTEAENAYKTNIAVTGDTKNGEADIAAVDGKVVTDAAVTADTTVAYTNEKSGAVPTGIVMPIAGATSIMLIGGVGVGYFILKNKKREG
;
A
#
# COMPACT_ATOMS: atom_id res chain seq x y z
N MET A 1 -24.61 -31.98 -11.14
CA MET A 1 -23.57 -31.27 -11.89
C MET A 1 -22.46 -30.88 -10.94
N LYS A 2 -21.34 -31.61 -10.98
CA LYS A 2 -20.14 -31.31 -10.14
C LYS A 2 -19.32 -30.24 -10.85
N LYS A 3 -19.18 -29.04 -10.24
CA LYS A 3 -18.25 -28.03 -10.70
C LYS A 3 -16.84 -28.41 -10.26
N SER A 4 -16.00 -28.73 -11.25
CA SER A 4 -14.57 -28.91 -11.09
C SER A 4 -13.94 -27.57 -10.80
N MET A 5 -13.35 -27.40 -9.61
CA MET A 5 -12.45 -26.25 -9.30
C MET A 5 -11.11 -26.54 -9.97
N ILE A 6 -10.79 -25.75 -10.97
CA ILE A 6 -9.44 -25.70 -11.54
C ILE A 6 -8.57 -24.92 -10.53
N ARG A 7 -7.69 -25.64 -9.84
CA ARG A 7 -6.61 -25.04 -9.06
C ARG A 7 -5.57 -24.48 -10.03
N ASN A 8 -5.39 -23.17 -10.03
CA ASN A 8 -4.24 -22.55 -10.69
C ASN A 8 -2.95 -22.97 -9.99
N PRO A 9 -1.91 -23.37 -10.74
CA PRO A 9 -0.63 -23.71 -10.13
C PRO A 9 0.01 -22.44 -9.57
N LYS A 10 0.29 -22.45 -8.26
CA LYS A 10 1.18 -21.47 -7.61
C LYS A 10 2.50 -21.48 -8.37
N THR A 11 2.94 -20.32 -8.85
CA THR A 11 4.27 -20.15 -9.42
C THR A 11 5.27 -20.32 -8.26
N THR A 12 5.73 -21.54 -8.07
CA THR A 12 6.75 -21.86 -7.08
C THR A 12 8.07 -21.32 -7.60
N ALA A 13 8.64 -20.34 -6.92
CA ALA A 13 10.04 -20.00 -7.09
C ALA A 13 10.83 -21.30 -6.80
N VAL A 14 11.42 -21.85 -7.84
CA VAL A 14 12.28 -23.04 -7.72
C VAL A 14 13.57 -22.57 -7.05
N LEU A 15 13.65 -22.76 -5.73
CA LEU A 15 14.94 -22.83 -5.08
C LEU A 15 15.59 -24.09 -5.65
N THR A 16 16.61 -23.92 -6.49
CA THR A 16 17.40 -25.03 -7.02
C THR A 16 18.19 -25.62 -5.86
N ALA A 17 17.55 -26.48 -5.08
CA ALA A 17 18.30 -27.41 -4.24
C ALA A 17 19.01 -28.33 -5.22
N LEU A 18 20.31 -28.13 -5.41
CA LEU A 18 21.17 -29.04 -6.14
C LEU A 18 21.17 -30.37 -5.37
N LEU A 19 20.23 -31.24 -5.69
CA LEU A 19 20.22 -32.62 -5.20
C LEU A 19 21.32 -33.33 -5.96
N VAL A 20 22.47 -33.50 -5.36
CA VAL A 20 23.50 -34.43 -5.86
C VAL A 20 22.90 -35.83 -5.74
N ALA A 21 22.32 -36.31 -6.84
CA ALA A 21 21.92 -37.70 -6.96
C ALA A 21 23.19 -38.55 -7.11
N GLY A 22 23.45 -39.35 -6.10
CA GLY A 22 24.44 -40.42 -6.19
C GLY A 22 25.31 -40.65 -4.98
N MET A 23 24.71 -40.97 -3.83
CA MET A 23 25.33 -41.83 -2.85
C MET A 23 24.24 -42.47 -2.00
N THR A 24 24.00 -43.75 -2.19
CA THR A 24 23.21 -44.60 -1.31
C THR A 24 24.01 -44.93 -0.06
N THR A 25 24.33 -43.91 0.73
CA THR A 25 24.74 -44.10 2.10
C THR A 25 23.67 -43.46 2.95
N THR A 26 22.88 -44.28 3.64
CA THR A 26 22.02 -43.81 4.73
C THR A 26 22.85 -42.93 5.63
N PRO A 27 22.58 -41.62 5.76
CA PRO A 27 23.23 -40.83 6.78
C PRO A 27 22.77 -41.39 8.12
N VAL A 28 23.68 -42.05 8.82
CA VAL A 28 23.50 -42.32 10.24
C VAL A 28 23.62 -40.97 10.91
N MET A 29 22.49 -40.32 11.11
CA MET A 29 22.41 -39.12 11.97
C MET A 29 22.62 -39.65 13.37
N ALA A 30 23.81 -39.43 13.87
CA ALA A 30 24.21 -39.87 15.18
C ALA A 30 23.31 -39.26 16.25
N GLU A 31 22.63 -40.09 17.04
CA GLU A 31 22.45 -39.78 18.44
C GLU A 31 23.78 -39.22 18.96
N SER A 32 23.75 -38.18 19.80
CA SER A 32 24.92 -37.66 20.50
C SER A 32 25.60 -38.80 21.25
N SER A 33 26.37 -39.61 20.55
CA SER A 33 27.33 -40.54 21.11
C SER A 33 28.68 -39.82 21.01
N THR A 34 29.26 -39.47 22.13
CA THR A 34 30.66 -39.17 22.28
C THR A 34 31.48 -40.36 21.76
N THR A 35 31.56 -40.46 20.43
CA THR A 35 32.44 -41.42 19.80
C THR A 35 33.85 -40.86 19.94
N LYS A 36 34.57 -41.33 20.93
CA LYS A 36 35.94 -41.00 21.24
C LYS A 36 36.80 -41.23 19.98
N GLY A 37 37.25 -40.15 19.34
CA GLY A 37 38.40 -40.21 18.44
C GLY A 37 38.23 -39.70 17.01
N PHE A 38 37.03 -39.41 16.53
CA PHE A 38 36.87 -38.78 15.21
C PHE A 38 36.72 -37.28 15.33
N THR A 39 37.53 -36.52 14.60
CA THR A 39 37.46 -35.05 14.60
C THR A 39 37.09 -34.58 13.22
N TYR A 40 36.00 -33.88 13.14
CA TYR A 40 35.58 -33.22 11.88
C TYR A 40 36.39 -31.96 11.63
N THR A 41 36.65 -31.67 10.37
CA THR A 41 37.11 -30.34 9.97
C THR A 41 35.90 -29.41 9.90
N PRO A 42 35.83 -28.37 10.74
CA PRO A 42 34.70 -27.46 10.79
C PRO A 42 34.46 -26.74 9.47
N VAL A 43 33.19 -26.33 9.21
CA VAL A 43 32.83 -25.54 8.07
C VAL A 43 32.17 -24.22 8.51
N THR A 44 32.53 -23.14 7.82
CA THR A 44 31.82 -21.86 7.94
C THR A 44 30.57 -21.89 7.06
N GLY A 45 29.45 -21.36 7.57
CA GLY A 45 28.25 -21.28 6.82
C GLY A 45 28.38 -20.42 5.56
N THR A 46 27.59 -20.73 4.55
CA THR A 46 27.47 -19.95 3.30
C THR A 46 26.18 -19.14 3.33
N ASN A 47 26.10 -18.08 2.54
CA ASN A 47 24.90 -17.26 2.51
C ASN A 47 23.74 -17.98 1.83
N THR A 48 22.51 -17.69 2.30
CA THR A 48 21.26 -18.07 1.63
C THR A 48 20.34 -16.86 1.50
N THR A 49 19.23 -17.01 0.80
CA THR A 49 18.31 -15.90 0.53
C THR A 49 16.87 -16.26 0.84
N PHE A 50 16.08 -15.23 1.10
CA PHE A 50 14.62 -15.28 1.22
C PHE A 50 14.00 -14.06 0.56
N ASP A 51 12.71 -14.09 0.35
CA ASP A 51 12.00 -12.99 -0.29
C ASP A 51 11.10 -12.24 0.71
N THR A 52 10.92 -10.95 0.48
CA THR A 52 9.91 -10.10 1.13
C THR A 52 9.05 -9.50 0.04
N THR A 53 7.75 -9.76 0.10
CA THR A 53 6.80 -9.35 -0.93
C THR A 53 5.72 -8.45 -0.33
N ILE A 54 5.40 -7.35 -1.02
CA ILE A 54 4.26 -6.50 -0.69
C ILE A 54 3.26 -6.58 -1.85
N TYR A 55 2.04 -7.02 -1.57
CA TYR A 55 0.90 -6.90 -2.47
C TYR A 55 0.19 -5.58 -2.23
N MET A 56 -0.25 -4.92 -3.30
CA MET A 56 -0.86 -3.58 -3.23
C MET A 56 -1.79 -3.32 -4.41
N ARG A 57 -2.56 -2.23 -4.37
CA ARG A 57 -3.25 -1.73 -5.57
C ARG A 57 -2.22 -1.30 -6.61
N ASP A 58 -2.52 -1.52 -7.88
CA ASP A 58 -1.65 -1.09 -8.99
C ASP A 58 -1.53 0.42 -9.08
N THR A 59 -2.56 1.17 -8.66
CA THR A 59 -2.60 2.64 -8.62
C THR A 59 -1.82 3.25 -7.46
N ALA A 60 -1.52 2.48 -6.39
CA ALA A 60 -0.74 2.98 -5.27
C ALA A 60 0.77 3.02 -5.58
N LYS A 61 1.48 4.02 -5.04
CA LYS A 61 2.95 4.03 -5.04
C LYS A 61 3.50 3.05 -4.03
N VAL A 62 4.68 2.52 -4.31
CA VAL A 62 5.42 1.72 -3.32
C VAL A 62 5.69 2.59 -2.10
N PRO A 63 5.36 2.14 -0.89
CA PRO A 63 5.63 2.92 0.32
C PRO A 63 7.12 2.92 0.65
N ASN A 64 7.58 3.94 1.38
CA ASN A 64 8.93 3.95 1.95
C ASN A 64 8.91 3.13 3.25
N ILE A 65 9.27 1.87 3.16
CA ILE A 65 9.21 0.92 4.27
C ILE A 65 10.56 0.24 4.45
N THR A 66 10.94 0.02 5.69
CA THR A 66 12.11 -0.79 6.06
C THR A 66 11.65 -1.99 6.88
N PHE A 67 11.82 -3.18 6.33
CA PHE A 67 11.63 -4.42 7.06
C PHE A 67 12.93 -4.82 7.74
N LYS A 68 12.83 -5.16 9.03
CA LYS A 68 13.96 -5.57 9.87
C LYS A 68 13.74 -6.98 10.32
N TYR A 69 14.84 -7.72 10.42
CA TYR A 69 14.83 -9.13 10.81
C TYR A 69 15.80 -9.37 11.95
N ALA A 70 15.36 -10.13 12.94
CA ALA A 70 16.20 -10.65 14.01
C ALA A 70 16.40 -12.14 13.79
N VAL A 71 17.61 -12.64 14.11
CA VAL A 71 17.89 -14.06 14.06
C VAL A 71 18.28 -14.55 15.46
N ALA A 72 17.65 -15.64 15.86
CA ALA A 72 17.93 -16.33 17.11
C ALA A 72 18.24 -17.82 16.88
N ALA A 73 18.79 -18.50 17.90
CA ALA A 73 18.86 -19.94 17.90
C ALA A 73 17.46 -20.54 17.99
N GLY A 74 17.13 -21.49 17.11
CA GLY A 74 15.90 -22.25 17.19
C GLY A 74 15.97 -23.37 18.23
N ALA A 75 14.81 -23.90 18.63
CA ALA A 75 14.73 -24.98 19.60
C ALA A 75 15.20 -26.32 18.97
N ALA A 76 15.96 -27.08 19.74
CA ALA A 76 16.30 -28.46 19.36
C ALA A 76 15.04 -29.34 19.32
N GLN A 77 14.99 -30.27 18.38
CA GLN A 77 13.92 -31.23 18.25
C GLN A 77 14.47 -32.66 18.08
N ASN A 78 13.86 -33.62 18.76
CA ASN A 78 14.26 -35.02 18.61
C ASN A 78 13.76 -35.59 17.29
N ALA A 79 14.50 -36.52 16.72
CA ALA A 79 13.98 -37.36 15.63
C ALA A 79 12.73 -38.11 16.09
N ASP A 80 11.81 -38.38 15.15
CA ASP A 80 10.68 -39.24 15.48
C ASP A 80 11.12 -40.73 15.51
N THR A 81 10.40 -41.55 16.30
CA THR A 81 10.68 -42.99 16.43
C THR A 81 10.49 -43.77 15.15
N ALA A 82 9.82 -43.21 14.16
CA ALA A 82 9.57 -43.81 12.84
C ALA A 82 10.68 -43.47 11.83
N GLY A 83 11.68 -42.69 12.24
CA GLY A 83 12.77 -42.24 11.35
C GLY A 83 12.31 -41.31 10.23
N LYS A 84 11.14 -40.73 10.39
CA LYS A 84 10.53 -39.86 9.37
C LYS A 84 10.99 -38.41 9.48
N ASN A 85 11.30 -37.93 10.70
CA ASN A 85 11.83 -36.62 10.91
C ASN A 85 13.25 -36.71 11.48
N LEU A 86 14.11 -35.83 11.03
CA LEU A 86 15.48 -35.76 11.54
C LEU A 86 15.50 -35.07 12.91
N ALA A 87 16.49 -35.40 13.72
CA ALA A 87 16.81 -34.56 14.86
C ALA A 87 17.31 -33.19 14.40
N VAL A 88 16.87 -32.16 15.10
CA VAL A 88 17.28 -30.78 14.85
C VAL A 88 18.09 -30.33 16.08
N LEU A 89 19.23 -29.75 15.84
CA LEU A 89 20.08 -29.11 16.86
C LEU A 89 19.71 -27.61 16.93
N ALA A 90 19.86 -27.03 18.10
CA ALA A 90 19.77 -25.58 18.20
C ALA A 90 20.94 -24.94 17.45
N GLY A 91 20.64 -23.93 16.64
CA GLY A 91 21.68 -23.08 16.08
C GLY A 91 22.39 -22.31 17.19
N ASN A 92 23.72 -22.13 17.09
CA ASN A 92 24.51 -21.43 18.11
C ASN A 92 24.38 -22.04 19.52
N ASP A 93 24.49 -23.35 19.61
CA ASP A 93 24.50 -24.06 20.91
C ASP A 93 25.82 -23.87 21.70
N GLY A 94 26.82 -23.23 21.10
CA GLY A 94 28.16 -23.00 21.66
C GLY A 94 29.09 -24.21 21.63
N VAL A 95 28.59 -25.38 21.25
CA VAL A 95 29.34 -26.65 21.23
C VAL A 95 29.50 -27.15 19.80
N THR A 96 28.40 -27.51 19.16
CA THR A 96 28.39 -28.08 17.80
C THR A 96 28.26 -27.01 16.72
N SER A 97 27.64 -25.87 17.05
CA SER A 97 27.60 -24.69 16.22
C SER A 97 27.85 -23.40 17.01
N ILE A 98 28.57 -22.46 16.40
CA ILE A 98 28.94 -21.19 17.03
C ILE A 98 28.62 -20.05 16.08
N GLY A 99 27.99 -19.01 16.63
CA GLY A 99 27.60 -17.79 15.91
C GLY A 99 26.15 -17.78 15.45
N LEU A 100 25.64 -16.57 15.29
CA LEU A 100 24.31 -16.31 14.69
C LEU A 100 24.51 -15.67 13.32
N PRO A 101 23.71 -16.04 12.33
CA PRO A 101 23.69 -15.32 11.05
C PRO A 101 23.10 -13.93 11.22
N THR A 102 23.40 -13.06 10.28
CA THR A 102 22.87 -11.69 10.23
C THR A 102 22.05 -11.48 8.97
N ILE A 103 21.10 -10.55 9.04
CA ILE A 103 20.27 -10.13 7.91
C ILE A 103 20.29 -8.61 7.89
N ASP A 104 20.57 -8.04 6.73
CA ASP A 104 20.48 -6.60 6.52
C ASP A 104 19.02 -6.16 6.34
N ASP A 105 18.72 -4.91 6.68
CA ASP A 105 17.41 -4.31 6.49
C ASP A 105 17.00 -4.36 5.01
N ILE A 106 15.73 -4.68 4.75
CA ILE A 106 15.15 -4.67 3.40
C ILE A 106 14.33 -3.39 3.23
N VAL A 107 14.82 -2.48 2.40
CA VAL A 107 14.23 -1.15 2.20
C VAL A 107 13.45 -1.11 0.90
N PHE A 108 12.16 -0.73 0.96
CA PHE A 108 11.31 -0.41 -0.17
C PHE A 108 11.18 1.10 -0.31
N ILE A 109 11.20 1.61 -1.54
CA ILE A 109 11.09 3.04 -1.84
C ILE A 109 10.10 3.28 -2.99
N ALA A 110 9.56 4.49 -3.07
CA ALA A 110 8.51 4.87 -4.01
C ALA A 110 8.86 4.64 -5.51
N ASN A 111 10.14 4.58 -5.85
CA ASN A 111 10.61 4.35 -7.21
C ASN A 111 10.96 2.88 -7.52
N ASP A 112 10.78 1.98 -6.59
CA ASP A 112 10.98 0.56 -6.86
C ASP A 112 9.97 0.05 -7.90
N ALA A 113 10.42 -0.84 -8.77
CA ALA A 113 9.60 -1.37 -9.85
C ALA A 113 8.57 -2.38 -9.32
N LYS A 114 7.31 -2.18 -9.66
CA LYS A 114 6.22 -3.11 -9.38
C LYS A 114 6.03 -4.09 -10.53
N ALA A 115 5.61 -5.30 -10.22
CA ALA A 115 5.13 -6.28 -11.20
C ALA A 115 3.60 -6.38 -11.11
N ALA A 116 2.93 -6.60 -12.23
CA ALA A 116 1.46 -6.82 -12.22
C ALA A 116 1.11 -8.14 -11.54
N ASP A 117 0.03 -8.14 -10.76
CA ASP A 117 -0.56 -9.33 -10.10
C ASP A 117 -2.07 -9.37 -10.33
N GLY A 118 -2.51 -9.33 -11.57
CA GLY A 118 -3.91 -9.29 -11.98
C GLY A 118 -4.35 -7.95 -12.55
N ALA A 119 -5.65 -7.67 -12.57
CA ALA A 119 -6.21 -6.49 -13.23
C ALA A 119 -5.98 -5.18 -12.45
N ASP A 120 -6.12 -5.23 -11.11
CA ASP A 120 -6.12 -4.04 -10.25
C ASP A 120 -5.07 -4.12 -9.14
N ARG A 121 -4.14 -5.08 -9.27
CA ARG A 121 -3.13 -5.39 -8.26
C ARG A 121 -1.74 -5.40 -8.83
N ALA A 122 -0.81 -5.02 -7.99
CA ALA A 122 0.60 -5.13 -8.24
C ALA A 122 1.29 -5.76 -7.02
N LEU A 123 2.46 -6.26 -7.24
CA LEU A 123 3.36 -6.70 -6.18
C LEU A 123 4.74 -6.09 -6.38
N ILE A 124 5.44 -5.95 -5.29
CA ILE A 124 6.87 -5.68 -5.30
C ILE A 124 7.56 -6.70 -4.41
N LYS A 125 8.68 -7.20 -4.87
CA LYS A 125 9.45 -8.22 -4.19
C LYS A 125 10.91 -7.82 -4.09
N LYS A 126 11.50 -7.99 -2.90
CA LYS A 126 12.93 -7.86 -2.66
C LYS A 126 13.47 -9.10 -2.00
N THR A 127 14.69 -9.44 -2.36
CA THR A 127 15.39 -10.59 -1.82
C THR A 127 16.36 -10.14 -0.75
N GLY A 128 16.20 -10.71 0.45
CA GLY A 128 17.11 -10.57 1.58
C GLY A 128 18.16 -11.66 1.59
N THR A 129 19.33 -11.36 2.16
CA THR A 129 20.41 -12.32 2.34
C THR A 129 20.58 -12.64 3.80
N VAL A 130 20.57 -13.93 4.12
CA VAL A 130 20.99 -14.43 5.43
C VAL A 130 22.49 -14.74 5.37
N ASN A 131 23.27 -13.95 6.08
CA ASN A 131 24.72 -14.01 6.06
C ASN A 131 25.23 -14.93 7.17
N PHE A 132 25.76 -16.08 6.81
CA PHE A 132 26.34 -17.09 7.71
C PHE A 132 27.85 -17.02 7.84
N SER A 133 28.51 -15.99 7.34
CA SER A 133 30.00 -15.90 7.38
C SER A 133 30.58 -15.93 8.80
N GLY A 134 29.77 -15.54 9.80
CA GLY A 134 30.14 -15.60 11.23
C GLY A 134 29.76 -16.91 11.94
N VAL A 135 29.22 -17.91 11.22
CA VAL A 135 28.70 -19.15 11.79
C VAL A 135 29.64 -20.31 11.45
N THR A 136 30.03 -21.09 12.44
CA THR A 136 30.88 -22.26 12.27
C THR A 136 30.19 -23.50 12.80
N TYR A 137 30.16 -24.56 12.00
CA TYR A 137 29.67 -25.90 12.37
C TYR A 137 30.83 -26.85 12.59
N LYS A 138 30.75 -27.63 13.69
CA LYS A 138 31.83 -28.56 14.12
C LYS A 138 31.43 -30.02 14.02
N GLU A 139 30.13 -30.29 13.85
CA GLU A 139 29.56 -31.62 13.70
C GLU A 139 28.52 -31.65 12.57
N PRO A 140 28.28 -32.81 11.94
CA PRO A 140 27.18 -32.96 11.00
C PRO A 140 25.84 -32.92 11.75
N GLY A 141 24.84 -32.35 11.12
CA GLY A 141 23.51 -32.22 11.73
C GLY A 141 22.59 -31.27 10.97
N VAL A 142 21.39 -31.09 11.48
CA VAL A 142 20.46 -30.04 11.04
C VAL A 142 20.39 -28.99 12.13
N TYR A 143 20.76 -27.76 11.80
CA TYR A 143 20.84 -26.66 12.77
C TYR A 143 19.74 -25.66 12.51
N ARG A 144 18.89 -25.43 13.49
CA ARG A 144 17.75 -24.50 13.38
C ARG A 144 18.08 -23.13 13.93
N TYR A 145 17.77 -22.14 13.11
CA TYR A 145 17.68 -20.73 13.47
C TYR A 145 16.23 -20.27 13.31
N VAL A 146 15.86 -19.22 14.02
CA VAL A 146 14.57 -18.58 13.93
C VAL A 146 14.78 -17.19 13.38
N VAL A 147 14.15 -16.90 12.25
CA VAL A 147 14.13 -15.58 11.63
C VAL A 147 12.82 -14.93 11.99
N THR A 148 12.88 -13.81 12.69
CA THR A 148 11.71 -13.04 13.11
C THR A 148 11.71 -11.68 12.40
N GLU A 149 10.67 -11.37 11.68
CA GLU A 149 10.45 -10.03 11.20
C GLU A 149 10.07 -9.13 12.36
N THR A 150 10.75 -7.99 12.49
CA THR A 150 10.56 -7.01 13.56
C THR A 150 10.13 -5.68 12.97
N GLY A 151 9.38 -4.90 13.74
CA GLY A 151 8.85 -3.62 13.27
C GLY A 151 7.49 -3.74 12.60
N GLU A 152 6.89 -2.60 12.36
CA GLU A 152 5.59 -2.45 11.71
C GLU A 152 5.67 -1.29 10.73
N ALA A 153 4.95 -1.43 9.61
CA ALA A 153 4.81 -0.38 8.62
C ALA A 153 3.34 0.06 8.51
N GLN A 154 3.13 1.34 8.27
CA GLN A 154 1.77 1.89 8.23
C GLN A 154 0.97 1.32 7.04
N GLY A 155 -0.26 0.86 7.34
CA GLY A 155 -1.16 0.32 6.33
C GLY A 155 -0.73 -1.02 5.75
N VAL A 156 0.35 -1.62 6.28
CA VAL A 156 0.84 -2.93 5.86
C VAL A 156 0.48 -3.96 6.92
N THR A 157 -0.16 -5.02 6.49
CA THR A 157 -0.48 -6.18 7.32
C THR A 157 0.38 -7.38 6.90
N HIS A 158 0.59 -8.32 7.82
CA HIS A 158 1.28 -9.56 7.53
C HIS A 158 0.28 -10.56 6.95
N GLU A 159 -0.07 -10.38 5.70
CA GLU A 159 -1.07 -11.15 5.00
C GLU A 159 -0.62 -11.44 3.57
N ASP A 160 -0.97 -12.63 3.10
CA ASP A 160 -0.79 -12.97 1.69
C ASP A 160 -1.79 -12.20 0.79
N LYS A 161 -1.67 -12.37 -0.51
CA LYS A 161 -2.58 -11.76 -1.47
C LYS A 161 -4.05 -12.17 -1.33
N ALA A 162 -4.35 -13.23 -0.61
CA ALA A 162 -5.69 -13.70 -0.31
C ALA A 162 -6.20 -13.20 1.06
N GLN A 163 -5.50 -12.26 1.69
CA GLN A 163 -5.79 -11.72 3.01
C GLN A 163 -5.74 -12.77 4.12
N LYS A 164 -4.91 -13.80 3.92
CA LYS A 164 -4.65 -14.80 4.93
C LYS A 164 -3.46 -14.35 5.77
N GLN A 165 -3.62 -14.38 7.09
CA GLN A 165 -2.55 -14.06 8.02
C GLN A 165 -1.31 -14.92 7.78
N GLU A 166 -0.17 -14.26 7.66
CA GLU A 166 1.14 -14.86 7.51
C GLU A 166 1.95 -14.77 8.81
N ASP A 167 2.80 -15.76 9.07
CA ASP A 167 3.65 -15.76 10.24
C ASP A 167 4.85 -14.82 10.05
N ARG A 168 5.13 -14.02 11.07
CA ARG A 168 6.33 -13.17 11.15
C ARG A 168 7.57 -13.92 11.58
N VAL A 169 7.42 -15.20 11.93
CA VAL A 169 8.47 -16.05 12.48
C VAL A 169 8.61 -17.27 11.59
N LYS A 170 9.81 -17.46 11.05
CA LYS A 170 10.12 -18.61 10.19
C LYS A 170 11.32 -19.37 10.77
N ALA A 171 11.26 -20.70 10.69
CA ALA A 171 12.41 -21.53 11.03
C ALA A 171 13.31 -21.69 9.80
N LEU A 172 14.62 -21.54 10.01
CA LEU A 172 15.65 -21.76 8.98
C LEU A 172 16.55 -22.90 9.41
N ASP A 173 16.44 -24.03 8.73
CA ASP A 173 17.24 -25.22 8.96
C ASP A 173 18.45 -25.25 8.02
N VAL A 174 19.65 -25.44 8.61
CA VAL A 174 20.91 -25.57 7.92
C VAL A 174 21.34 -27.02 7.97
N TYR A 175 21.50 -27.66 6.83
CA TYR A 175 21.92 -29.04 6.71
C TYR A 175 23.45 -29.09 6.54
N VAL A 176 24.12 -29.69 7.50
CA VAL A 176 25.57 -29.90 7.51
C VAL A 176 25.86 -31.39 7.43
N THR A 177 26.64 -31.81 6.47
CA THR A 177 26.97 -33.20 6.22
C THR A 177 28.49 -33.39 6.20
N ASP A 178 28.94 -34.61 6.46
CA ASP A 178 30.33 -35.05 6.23
C ASP A 178 30.49 -35.46 4.74
N ASP A 179 31.59 -35.09 4.12
CA ASP A 179 31.96 -35.49 2.77
C ASP A 179 32.44 -36.95 2.63
N GLY A 180 32.42 -37.68 3.73
CA GLY A 180 32.93 -39.07 3.83
C GLY A 180 34.42 -39.15 4.21
N ALA A 181 35.11 -38.02 4.31
CA ALA A 181 36.51 -37.93 4.70
C ALA A 181 36.72 -37.11 5.99
N GLY A 182 35.65 -36.74 6.67
CA GLY A 182 35.68 -35.95 7.90
C GLY A 182 35.69 -34.44 7.68
N LYS A 183 35.51 -33.98 6.45
CA LYS A 183 35.34 -32.56 6.16
C LYS A 183 33.87 -32.23 6.10
N LEU A 184 33.44 -31.27 6.91
CA LEU A 184 32.03 -30.80 6.88
C LEU A 184 31.78 -29.92 5.70
N VAL A 185 30.54 -30.03 5.16
CA VAL A 185 30.02 -29.21 4.10
C VAL A 185 28.57 -28.78 4.43
N VAL A 186 28.23 -27.54 4.14
CA VAL A 186 26.84 -27.09 4.18
C VAL A 186 26.15 -27.59 2.91
N SER A 187 25.23 -28.55 3.07
CA SER A 187 24.55 -29.22 1.95
C SER A 187 23.30 -28.49 1.49
N GLY A 188 22.70 -27.64 2.34
CA GLY A 188 21.51 -26.89 1.96
C GLY A 188 20.86 -26.15 3.11
N TYR A 189 19.86 -25.37 2.74
CA TYR A 189 19.02 -24.58 3.63
C TYR A 189 17.54 -24.87 3.33
N VAL A 190 16.73 -24.94 4.38
CA VAL A 190 15.28 -25.05 4.28
C VAL A 190 14.65 -24.03 5.21
N MET A 191 13.83 -23.14 4.69
CA MET A 191 13.01 -22.24 5.48
C MET A 191 11.59 -22.79 5.56
N HIS A 192 11.01 -22.75 6.75
CA HIS A 192 9.67 -23.21 7.08
C HIS A 192 8.83 -22.02 7.52
N ASP A 193 7.52 -22.12 7.31
CA ASP A 193 6.56 -21.05 7.61
C ASP A 193 6.31 -20.84 9.12
N ASN A 194 6.79 -21.77 9.98
CA ASN A 194 6.67 -21.62 11.42
C ASN A 194 7.83 -22.30 12.19
N GLU A 195 8.06 -21.85 13.43
CA GLU A 195 9.12 -22.35 14.29
C GLU A 195 8.91 -23.82 14.70
N GLY A 196 7.67 -24.28 14.78
CA GLY A 196 7.32 -25.65 15.17
C GLY A 196 7.47 -26.69 14.05
N ALA A 197 7.81 -26.25 12.82
CA ALA A 197 7.95 -27.14 11.67
C ALA A 197 8.93 -28.30 11.95
N LYS A 198 8.61 -29.49 11.44
CA LYS A 198 9.49 -30.65 11.58
C LYS A 198 10.61 -30.56 10.54
N ALA A 199 11.82 -30.94 10.92
CA ALA A 199 12.93 -31.03 9.98
C ALA A 199 12.59 -32.01 8.86
N ALA A 200 12.86 -31.59 7.63
CA ALA A 200 12.53 -32.35 6.45
C ALA A 200 13.17 -33.75 6.45
N GLN A 201 12.39 -34.73 6.06
CA GLN A 201 12.92 -36.03 5.68
C GLN A 201 13.79 -35.91 4.44
N LEU A 202 14.79 -36.78 4.36
CA LEU A 202 15.60 -36.99 3.16
C LEU A 202 14.81 -37.69 2.02
N ASP A 203 13.53 -38.00 2.21
CA ASP A 203 12.71 -38.62 1.19
C ASP A 203 12.28 -37.56 0.17
N ALA A 204 12.95 -37.56 -0.98
CA ALA A 204 12.67 -36.66 -2.11
C ALA A 204 11.24 -36.78 -2.66
N THR A 205 10.46 -37.78 -2.27
CA THR A 205 9.09 -38.00 -2.73
C THR A 205 8.04 -37.29 -1.90
N LYS A 206 8.40 -36.83 -0.70
CA LYS A 206 7.50 -36.06 0.18
C LYS A 206 7.92 -34.61 0.23
N ARG A 207 7.18 -33.78 -0.52
CA ARG A 207 7.24 -32.32 -0.33
C ARG A 207 6.67 -32.01 1.05
N LEU A 208 7.44 -31.29 1.86
CA LEU A 208 6.90 -30.67 3.05
C LEU A 208 6.03 -29.51 2.61
N ASP A 209 4.79 -29.51 3.06
CA ASP A 209 3.82 -28.44 2.72
C ASP A 209 4.12 -27.13 3.49
N ASP A 210 5.05 -27.16 4.44
CA ASP A 210 5.42 -26.06 5.32
C ASP A 210 6.68 -25.28 4.89
N LYS A 211 7.20 -25.53 3.68
CA LYS A 211 8.35 -24.78 3.17
C LYS A 211 7.91 -23.45 2.62
N ASP A 212 8.44 -22.41 3.19
CA ASP A 212 8.19 -21.05 2.75
C ASP A 212 9.41 -20.16 2.92
N THR A 213 9.81 -19.49 1.85
CA THR A 213 10.96 -18.57 1.80
C THR A 213 10.53 -17.12 1.61
N ASN A 214 9.24 -16.80 1.79
CA ASN A 214 8.70 -15.48 1.50
C ASN A 214 7.95 -14.92 2.69
N PHE A 215 8.32 -13.73 3.13
CA PHE A 215 7.52 -12.93 4.04
C PHE A 215 6.54 -12.11 3.21
N GLU A 216 5.25 -12.41 3.33
CA GLU A 216 4.20 -11.80 2.53
C GLU A 216 3.45 -10.72 3.31
N HIS A 217 3.16 -9.61 2.63
CA HIS A 217 2.52 -8.45 3.19
C HIS A 217 1.47 -7.90 2.24
N LEU A 218 0.41 -7.36 2.80
CA LEU A 218 -0.62 -6.64 2.07
C LEU A 218 -0.63 -5.17 2.48
N LEU A 219 -0.43 -4.27 1.51
CA LEU A 219 -0.64 -2.85 1.69
C LEU A 219 -2.09 -2.50 1.31
N THR A 220 -2.88 -2.16 2.31
CA THR A 220 -4.25 -1.67 2.10
C THR A 220 -4.24 -0.16 1.96
N THR A 221 -4.80 0.34 0.87
CA THR A 221 -4.90 1.77 0.58
C THR A 221 -6.30 2.15 0.14
N SER A 222 -6.63 3.41 0.34
CA SER A 222 -7.89 4.03 -0.10
C SER A 222 -7.61 5.25 -0.96
N ASP A 223 -8.57 5.61 -1.82
CA ASP A 223 -8.49 6.77 -2.68
C ASP A 223 -9.44 7.87 -2.20
N VAL A 224 -9.07 9.12 -2.42
CA VAL A 224 -9.91 10.29 -2.12
C VAL A 224 -10.20 11.04 -3.40
N VAL A 225 -11.49 11.14 -3.76
CA VAL A 225 -11.98 11.92 -4.89
C VAL A 225 -12.48 13.26 -4.39
N LEU A 226 -11.94 14.34 -4.91
CA LEU A 226 -12.44 15.69 -4.72
C LEU A 226 -13.19 16.13 -5.99
N SER A 227 -14.46 16.51 -5.87
CA SER A 227 -15.27 16.94 -6.99
C SER A 227 -15.91 18.30 -6.76
N LYS A 228 -16.16 19.05 -7.86
CA LYS A 228 -16.75 20.38 -7.83
C LYS A 228 -17.97 20.48 -8.72
N LYS A 229 -19.05 21.06 -8.15
CA LYS A 229 -20.27 21.42 -8.87
C LYS A 229 -20.66 22.86 -8.56
N VAL A 230 -21.14 23.59 -9.55
CA VAL A 230 -21.70 24.93 -9.40
C VAL A 230 -23.17 24.94 -9.85
N THR A 231 -24.04 25.54 -9.03
CA THR A 231 -25.47 25.62 -9.26
C THR A 231 -25.95 27.05 -9.09
N GLY A 232 -27.21 27.27 -9.38
CA GLY A 232 -27.85 28.58 -9.32
C GLY A 232 -27.72 29.40 -10.61
N ASN A 233 -28.55 30.43 -10.75
CA ASN A 233 -28.67 31.24 -11.95
C ASN A 233 -27.59 32.33 -12.07
N GLN A 234 -26.79 32.55 -11.03
CA GLN A 234 -25.68 33.50 -10.99
C GLN A 234 -24.35 32.84 -10.76
N GLY A 235 -24.29 31.49 -10.70
CA GLY A 235 -23.08 30.74 -10.52
C GLY A 235 -22.23 30.68 -11.79
N SER A 236 -20.98 31.11 -11.75
CA SER A 236 -20.01 30.96 -12.84
C SER A 236 -19.55 29.54 -12.93
N ARG A 237 -19.71 28.90 -14.07
CA ARG A 237 -19.27 27.54 -14.32
C ARG A 237 -17.83 27.45 -14.82
N ASP A 238 -17.27 28.58 -15.22
CA ASP A 238 -15.91 28.71 -15.74
C ASP A 238 -14.93 29.21 -14.67
N GLU A 239 -15.44 29.43 -13.44
CA GLU A 239 -14.61 29.84 -12.31
C GLU A 239 -13.86 28.64 -11.76
N TYR A 240 -12.54 28.82 -11.53
CA TYR A 240 -11.73 27.83 -10.80
C TYR A 240 -11.79 28.15 -9.31
N PHE A 241 -12.08 27.12 -8.54
CA PHE A 241 -12.14 27.18 -7.09
C PHE A 241 -10.85 26.57 -6.53
N LYS A 242 -10.26 27.27 -5.57
CA LYS A 242 -9.06 26.79 -4.88
C LYS A 242 -9.46 25.85 -3.75
N PHE A 243 -8.86 24.68 -3.74
CA PHE A 243 -8.95 23.71 -2.68
C PHE A 243 -7.57 23.47 -2.09
N THR A 244 -7.45 23.53 -0.77
CA THR A 244 -6.25 23.11 -0.06
C THR A 244 -6.47 21.74 0.53
N VAL A 245 -5.67 20.78 0.11
CA VAL A 245 -5.66 19.42 0.65
C VAL A 245 -4.46 19.27 1.57
N ASN A 246 -4.72 18.88 2.81
CA ASN A 246 -3.67 18.48 3.76
C ASN A 246 -3.77 16.99 3.98
N ILE A 247 -2.65 16.29 3.91
CA ILE A 247 -2.51 14.88 4.27
C ILE A 247 -1.57 14.80 5.45
N LYS A 248 -1.87 13.97 6.44
CA LYS A 248 -1.06 13.75 7.64
C LYS A 248 -1.03 12.29 8.03
N GLY A 249 -0.03 11.91 8.79
CA GLY A 249 0.15 10.54 9.27
C GLY A 249 0.77 9.61 8.22
N ALA A 250 1.34 10.14 7.15
CA ALA A 250 2.12 9.36 6.18
C ALA A 250 3.54 9.08 6.72
N ASP A 251 4.19 8.08 6.16
CA ASP A 251 5.64 7.94 6.35
C ASP A 251 6.38 9.00 5.51
N LYS A 252 7.54 9.45 6.00
CA LYS A 252 8.41 10.38 5.30
C LYS A 252 8.64 9.96 3.86
N GLY A 253 8.45 10.90 2.93
CA GLY A 253 8.71 10.68 1.50
C GLY A 253 7.70 9.77 0.80
N THR A 254 6.61 9.37 1.47
CA THR A 254 5.49 8.65 0.82
C THR A 254 4.96 9.46 -0.35
N GLN A 255 4.75 8.81 -1.48
CA GLN A 255 4.24 9.43 -2.69
C GLN A 255 2.80 9.00 -2.99
N TYR A 256 2.01 9.95 -3.47
CA TYR A 256 0.63 9.74 -3.89
C TYR A 256 0.46 10.15 -5.34
N ILE A 257 -0.17 9.30 -6.14
CA ILE A 257 -0.55 9.65 -7.51
C ILE A 257 -1.82 10.51 -7.44
N VAL A 258 -1.85 11.59 -8.20
CA VAL A 258 -3.06 12.36 -8.43
C VAL A 258 -3.52 12.10 -9.86
N ASP A 259 -4.62 11.38 -9.99
CA ASP A 259 -5.34 11.26 -11.24
C ASP A 259 -6.19 12.52 -11.41
N LEU A 260 -5.81 13.35 -12.35
CA LEU A 260 -6.50 14.62 -12.62
C LEU A 260 -7.85 14.40 -13.33
N GLY A 261 -8.12 13.19 -13.85
CA GLY A 261 -9.36 12.89 -14.55
C GLY A 261 -9.67 13.90 -15.65
N ASN A 262 -10.71 14.70 -15.42
CA ASN A 262 -11.10 15.79 -16.33
C ASN A 262 -10.67 17.18 -15.83
N ALA A 263 -9.88 17.29 -14.76
CA ALA A 263 -9.36 18.54 -14.28
C ALA A 263 -8.15 18.99 -15.11
N ASP A 264 -7.99 20.29 -15.26
CA ASP A 264 -6.87 20.85 -16.01
C ASP A 264 -5.58 20.78 -15.21
N ALA A 265 -4.51 20.25 -15.81
CA ALA A 265 -3.19 20.21 -15.18
C ALA A 265 -2.63 21.62 -14.94
N THR A 266 -3.01 22.57 -15.77
CA THR A 266 -2.64 23.99 -15.65
C THR A 266 -3.88 24.85 -15.84
N THR A 267 -4.20 25.65 -14.84
CA THR A 267 -5.38 26.50 -14.83
C THR A 267 -4.99 27.98 -14.85
N LYS A 268 -5.82 28.81 -15.45
CA LYS A 268 -5.71 30.25 -15.38
C LYS A 268 -6.88 30.79 -14.57
N LYS A 269 -6.60 31.63 -13.60
CA LYS A 269 -7.66 32.24 -12.81
C LYS A 269 -8.50 33.14 -13.70
N ASN A 270 -9.79 32.82 -13.85
CA ASN A 270 -10.90 33.58 -14.36
C ASN A 270 -10.57 34.85 -15.17
N GLY A 271 -10.22 34.72 -16.42
CA GLY A 271 -10.25 35.78 -17.45
C GLY A 271 -9.55 37.12 -17.19
N VAL A 272 -9.26 37.45 -15.95
CA VAL A 272 -8.73 38.76 -15.51
C VAL A 272 -7.36 38.64 -14.83
N ASN A 273 -6.96 37.46 -14.34
CA ASN A 273 -5.67 37.26 -13.68
C ASN A 273 -4.72 36.41 -14.51
N THR A 274 -3.51 36.91 -14.67
CA THR A 274 -2.39 36.27 -15.38
C THR A 274 -1.74 35.14 -14.59
N GLU A 275 -2.20 34.85 -13.38
CA GLU A 275 -1.64 33.79 -12.54
C GLU A 275 -2.02 32.42 -13.09
N THR A 276 -1.00 31.63 -13.35
CA THR A 276 -1.12 30.24 -13.73
C THR A 276 -0.97 29.37 -12.49
N HIS A 277 -1.93 28.46 -12.28
CA HIS A 277 -1.86 27.46 -11.21
C HIS A 277 -1.65 26.09 -11.82
N VAL A 278 -0.93 25.24 -11.12
CA VAL A 278 -0.60 23.90 -11.55
C VAL A 278 -1.26 22.90 -10.58
N ASN A 279 -2.01 21.96 -11.12
CA ASN A 279 -2.49 20.79 -10.39
C ASN A 279 -1.43 19.68 -10.57
N PRO A 280 -0.71 19.29 -9.52
CA PRO A 280 0.32 18.28 -9.64
C PRO A 280 -0.28 16.88 -9.80
N ALA A 281 0.38 16.05 -10.62
CA ALA A 281 0.02 14.64 -10.77
C ALA A 281 0.71 13.72 -9.73
N LEU A 282 1.61 14.26 -8.93
CA LEU A 282 2.35 13.54 -7.90
C LEU A 282 2.51 14.40 -6.65
N LEU A 283 2.23 13.84 -5.49
CA LEU A 283 2.45 14.46 -4.19
C LEU A 283 3.51 13.68 -3.42
N THR A 284 4.24 14.36 -2.54
CA THR A 284 5.25 13.72 -1.69
C THR A 284 5.12 14.27 -0.27
N ALA A 285 4.98 13.37 0.71
CA ALA A 285 4.95 13.72 2.12
C ALA A 285 6.33 14.21 2.60
N GLY A 286 6.31 15.23 3.45
CA GLY A 286 7.50 15.80 4.07
C GLY A 286 8.13 14.89 5.12
N GLU A 287 9.16 15.44 5.78
CA GLU A 287 9.93 14.74 6.83
C GLU A 287 9.06 14.37 8.04
N ASP A 288 8.03 15.16 8.31
CA ASP A 288 7.08 14.99 9.40
C ASP A 288 5.85 14.14 9.05
N GLY A 289 5.83 13.54 7.85
CA GLY A 289 4.71 12.76 7.36
C GLY A 289 3.49 13.59 6.98
N THR A 290 3.66 14.89 6.78
CA THR A 290 2.59 15.79 6.33
C THR A 290 2.86 16.30 4.92
N LEU A 291 1.80 16.67 4.23
CA LEU A 291 1.86 17.44 3.00
C LEU A 291 0.66 18.38 2.90
N THR A 292 0.88 19.52 2.26
CA THR A 292 -0.16 20.49 1.93
C THR A 292 -0.06 20.83 0.46
N GLN A 293 -1.18 20.69 -0.27
CA GLN A 293 -1.23 20.98 -1.69
C GLN A 293 -2.50 21.72 -2.07
N ASP A 294 -2.33 22.76 -2.86
CA ASP A 294 -3.44 23.49 -3.47
C ASP A 294 -3.82 22.88 -4.83
N PHE A 295 -5.12 22.73 -5.05
CA PHE A 295 -5.71 22.31 -6.33
C PHE A 295 -6.73 23.35 -6.79
N TRP A 296 -6.86 23.46 -8.11
CA TRP A 296 -7.77 24.38 -8.77
C TRP A 296 -8.66 23.62 -9.72
N ILE A 297 -9.94 23.50 -9.38
CA ILE A 297 -10.94 22.79 -10.19
C ILE A 297 -12.17 23.65 -10.39
N GLN A 298 -12.83 23.44 -11.52
CA GLN A 298 -14.05 24.16 -11.91
C GLN A 298 -15.27 23.23 -11.91
N ASN A 299 -16.43 23.80 -12.24
CA ASN A 299 -17.67 23.03 -12.32
C ASN A 299 -17.56 21.79 -13.20
N GLY A 300 -17.97 20.64 -12.66
CA GLY A 300 -17.95 19.35 -13.32
C GLY A 300 -16.59 18.65 -13.33
N GLN A 301 -15.56 19.26 -12.75
CA GLN A 301 -14.24 18.63 -12.64
C GLN A 301 -14.06 17.86 -11.33
N SER A 302 -13.18 16.88 -11.37
CA SER A 302 -12.75 16.11 -10.20
C SER A 302 -11.29 15.71 -10.32
N ILE A 303 -10.65 15.50 -9.18
CA ILE A 303 -9.33 14.89 -9.04
C ILE A 303 -9.44 13.70 -8.09
N LYS A 304 -8.54 12.72 -8.23
CA LYS A 304 -8.46 11.58 -7.34
C LYS A 304 -7.04 11.43 -6.81
N ILE A 305 -6.89 11.49 -5.49
CA ILE A 305 -5.62 11.21 -4.78
C ILE A 305 -5.64 9.73 -4.42
N GLN A 306 -4.65 8.99 -4.90
CA GLN A 306 -4.64 7.53 -4.83
C GLN A 306 -3.60 7.04 -3.84
N GLY A 307 -3.95 5.96 -3.11
CA GLY A 307 -2.99 5.20 -2.35
C GLY A 307 -2.77 5.67 -0.91
N LEU A 308 -3.76 6.27 -0.26
CA LEU A 308 -3.67 6.62 1.17
C LEU A 308 -3.71 5.36 2.02
N ALA A 309 -2.68 5.15 2.83
CA ALA A 309 -2.56 3.97 3.71
C ALA A 309 -3.29 4.17 5.05
N GLY A 310 -3.63 3.10 5.71
CA GLY A 310 -4.60 2.99 6.80
C GLY A 310 -4.46 3.87 8.06
N LYS A 311 -3.39 4.69 8.21
CA LYS A 311 -3.30 5.70 9.29
C LYS A 311 -3.26 7.13 8.74
N THR A 312 -3.35 7.27 7.44
CA THR A 312 -3.27 8.55 6.77
C THR A 312 -4.62 9.27 6.85
N GLY A 313 -4.65 10.43 7.46
CA GLY A 313 -5.81 11.32 7.47
C GLY A 313 -5.67 12.42 6.42
N TYR A 314 -6.79 13.02 6.04
CA TYR A 314 -6.79 14.16 5.13
C TYR A 314 -7.73 15.27 5.60
N THR A 315 -7.48 16.48 5.13
CA THR A 315 -8.39 17.62 5.26
C THR A 315 -8.50 18.28 3.90
N VAL A 316 -9.73 18.60 3.48
CA VAL A 316 -9.99 19.40 2.27
C VAL A 316 -10.67 20.68 2.69
N THR A 317 -10.15 21.82 2.24
CA THR A 317 -10.71 23.16 2.52
C THR A 317 -10.86 23.90 1.20
N GLU A 318 -12.07 24.34 0.90
CA GLU A 318 -12.30 25.30 -0.17
C GLU A 318 -11.96 26.71 0.33
N ALA A 319 -11.25 27.50 -0.47
CA ALA A 319 -11.02 28.90 -0.15
C ALA A 319 -12.34 29.69 -0.13
N GLU A 320 -12.42 30.71 0.72
CA GLU A 320 -13.59 31.59 0.82
C GLU A 320 -13.99 32.14 -0.55
N ASN A 321 -15.29 32.13 -0.82
CA ASN A 321 -15.89 32.60 -2.04
C ASN A 321 -17.31 33.14 -1.79
N ALA A 322 -17.92 33.75 -2.80
CA ALA A 322 -19.24 34.39 -2.69
C ALA A 322 -20.42 33.43 -2.97
N TYR A 323 -20.24 32.16 -2.74
CA TYR A 323 -21.24 31.11 -2.95
C TYR A 323 -21.69 30.52 -1.62
N LYS A 324 -22.90 29.97 -1.62
CA LYS A 324 -23.35 29.07 -0.56
C LYS A 324 -22.78 27.67 -0.86
N THR A 325 -21.88 27.20 -0.03
CA THR A 325 -21.23 25.93 -0.20
C THR A 325 -21.99 24.82 0.55
N ASN A 326 -22.23 23.70 -0.14
CA ASN A 326 -22.70 22.45 0.43
C ASN A 326 -21.65 21.37 0.13
N ILE A 327 -21.36 20.52 1.12
CA ILE A 327 -20.36 19.44 1.01
C ILE A 327 -21.03 18.13 1.36
N ALA A 328 -20.86 17.14 0.48
CA ALA A 328 -21.25 15.76 0.73
C ALA A 328 -20.01 14.87 0.76
N VAL A 329 -19.89 14.03 1.78
CA VAL A 329 -18.81 13.04 1.91
C VAL A 329 -19.46 11.66 1.86
N THR A 330 -18.94 10.78 1.00
CA THR A 330 -19.41 9.39 0.88
C THR A 330 -18.23 8.45 0.85
N GLY A 331 -18.39 7.25 1.42
CA GLY A 331 -17.39 6.19 1.43
C GLY A 331 -16.72 6.00 2.77
N ASP A 332 -16.01 6.98 3.28
CA ASP A 332 -15.39 6.92 4.60
C ASP A 332 -16.39 7.35 5.67
N THR A 333 -16.66 6.46 6.63
CA THR A 333 -17.56 6.75 7.74
C THR A 333 -16.76 6.73 9.03
N LYS A 334 -16.70 7.86 9.71
CA LYS A 334 -16.11 7.92 11.05
C LYS A 334 -17.03 7.22 12.05
N ASN A 335 -16.58 6.10 12.62
CA ASN A 335 -17.32 5.32 13.64
C ASN A 335 -18.73 4.85 13.22
N GLY A 336 -18.97 4.62 11.94
CA GLY A 336 -20.29 4.18 11.47
C GLY A 336 -21.31 5.32 11.32
N GLU A 337 -20.94 6.57 11.55
CA GLU A 337 -21.77 7.75 11.27
C GLU A 337 -21.51 8.21 9.84
N ALA A 338 -22.56 8.17 9.03
CA ALA A 338 -22.59 8.86 7.76
C ALA A 338 -22.61 10.37 8.06
N ASP A 339 -21.76 11.12 7.40
CA ASP A 339 -21.66 12.58 7.41
C ASP A 339 -20.66 13.14 8.42
N ILE A 340 -19.49 13.42 7.91
CA ILE A 340 -18.65 14.45 8.49
C ILE A 340 -19.34 15.76 8.17
N ALA A 341 -19.98 16.37 9.18
CA ALA A 341 -20.64 17.65 9.01
C ALA A 341 -19.59 18.68 8.56
N ALA A 342 -19.79 19.19 7.35
CA ALA A 342 -18.98 20.28 6.87
C ALA A 342 -19.40 21.56 7.59
N VAL A 343 -18.49 22.13 8.34
CA VAL A 343 -18.67 23.43 8.97
C VAL A 343 -17.83 24.44 8.19
N ASP A 344 -18.45 25.48 7.68
CA ASP A 344 -17.79 26.62 7.03
C ASP A 344 -16.84 26.27 5.86
N GLY A 345 -17.26 25.42 4.95
CA GLY A 345 -16.47 25.09 3.76
C GLY A 345 -15.30 24.13 3.99
N LYS A 346 -15.20 23.52 5.18
CA LYS A 346 -14.11 22.59 5.54
C LYS A 346 -14.64 21.18 5.72
N VAL A 347 -13.92 20.23 5.16
CA VAL A 347 -14.04 18.81 5.51
C VAL A 347 -12.75 18.41 6.22
N VAL A 348 -12.87 17.92 7.42
CA VAL A 348 -11.73 17.47 8.21
C VAL A 348 -11.95 16.03 8.58
N THR A 349 -11.08 15.14 8.13
CA THR A 349 -10.95 13.82 8.71
C THR A 349 -9.62 13.73 9.43
N ASP A 350 -9.65 13.73 10.75
CA ASP A 350 -8.46 13.44 11.55
C ASP A 350 -8.22 11.95 11.72
N ALA A 351 -9.16 11.14 11.24
CA ALA A 351 -9.09 9.68 11.29
C ALA A 351 -8.40 9.13 10.04
N ALA A 352 -7.83 7.94 10.17
CA ALA A 352 -7.33 7.16 9.05
C ALA A 352 -8.40 6.94 8.00
N VAL A 353 -8.02 7.04 6.73
CA VAL A 353 -8.91 6.70 5.60
C VAL A 353 -9.10 5.19 5.58
N THR A 354 -10.34 4.73 5.75
CA THR A 354 -10.66 3.29 5.84
C THR A 354 -11.33 2.73 4.59
N ALA A 355 -11.81 3.62 3.70
CA ALA A 355 -12.46 3.26 2.44
C ALA A 355 -12.25 4.34 1.38
N ASP A 356 -12.45 4.00 0.11
CA ASP A 356 -12.46 4.96 -0.97
C ASP A 356 -13.55 6.00 -0.72
N THR A 357 -13.16 7.27 -0.77
CA THR A 357 -14.00 8.39 -0.32
C THR A 357 -14.19 9.41 -1.42
N THR A 358 -15.39 9.96 -1.51
CA THR A 358 -15.69 11.11 -2.37
C THR A 358 -16.08 12.31 -1.52
N VAL A 359 -15.39 13.44 -1.71
CA VAL A 359 -15.69 14.74 -1.14
C VAL A 359 -16.25 15.63 -2.25
N ALA A 360 -17.55 15.86 -2.25
CA ALA A 360 -18.25 16.58 -3.30
C ALA A 360 -18.68 17.99 -2.82
N TYR A 361 -18.08 19.00 -3.38
CA TYR A 361 -18.43 20.41 -3.13
C TYR A 361 -19.44 20.90 -4.16
N THR A 362 -20.56 21.43 -3.67
CA THR A 362 -21.57 22.10 -4.49
C THR A 362 -21.69 23.55 -4.06
N ASN A 363 -21.35 24.48 -4.94
CA ASN A 363 -21.47 25.91 -4.71
C ASN A 363 -22.71 26.44 -5.41
N GLU A 364 -23.60 27.06 -4.66
CA GLU A 364 -24.82 27.67 -5.16
C GLU A 364 -24.74 29.20 -5.12
N LYS A 365 -25.04 29.83 -6.22
CA LYS A 365 -25.23 31.29 -6.29
C LYS A 365 -26.51 31.60 -7.10
N SER A 366 -27.50 32.05 -6.37
CA SER A 366 -28.80 32.40 -6.96
C SER A 366 -29.16 33.83 -6.58
N GLY A 367 -29.69 34.57 -7.49
CA GLY A 367 -30.18 35.91 -7.26
C GLY A 367 -31.48 36.18 -7.98
N ALA A 368 -32.34 37.01 -7.39
CA ALA A 368 -33.48 37.56 -8.06
C ALA A 368 -33.08 38.79 -8.89
N VAL A 369 -33.63 38.92 -10.09
CA VAL A 369 -33.47 40.15 -10.83
C VAL A 369 -34.25 41.25 -10.09
N PRO A 370 -33.61 42.36 -9.66
CA PRO A 370 -34.33 43.46 -9.02
C PRO A 370 -35.46 43.93 -9.95
N THR A 371 -36.68 44.02 -9.43
CA THR A 371 -37.85 44.47 -10.17
C THR A 371 -37.92 45.98 -10.39
N GLY A 372 -36.86 46.74 -9.96
CA GLY A 372 -36.73 48.18 -10.20
C GLY A 372 -35.83 48.47 -11.38
N ILE A 373 -36.22 49.31 -12.30
CA ILE A 373 -35.52 49.83 -13.48
C ILE A 373 -34.64 48.79 -14.18
N VAL A 374 -35.22 47.96 -14.99
CA VAL A 374 -34.48 47.09 -15.91
C VAL A 374 -33.90 47.98 -17.02
N MET A 375 -32.57 48.13 -17.06
CA MET A 375 -31.93 48.69 -18.24
C MET A 375 -32.15 47.72 -19.42
N PRO A 376 -32.67 48.22 -20.57
CA PRO A 376 -32.90 47.32 -21.70
C PRO A 376 -31.56 46.76 -22.19
N ILE A 377 -31.51 45.45 -22.29
CA ILE A 377 -30.44 44.77 -23.04
C ILE A 377 -30.54 45.25 -24.47
N ALA A 378 -29.48 45.87 -24.98
CA ALA A 378 -29.45 46.34 -26.38
C ALA A 378 -29.50 45.12 -27.29
N GLY A 379 -30.65 44.81 -27.82
CA GLY A 379 -30.94 43.73 -28.77
C GLY A 379 -32.33 43.15 -28.60
N ALA A 380 -33.15 43.33 -29.56
CA ALA A 380 -34.40 42.66 -29.99
C ALA A 380 -35.55 42.37 -28.99
N THR A 381 -35.35 42.49 -27.66
CA THR A 381 -36.46 42.26 -26.69
C THR A 381 -36.91 43.51 -25.95
N SER A 382 -36.37 44.67 -26.32
CA SER A 382 -36.62 45.95 -25.64
C SER A 382 -38.02 46.55 -25.92
N ILE A 383 -38.86 45.91 -26.73
CA ILE A 383 -40.12 46.50 -27.17
C ILE A 383 -41.27 46.22 -26.19
N MET A 384 -41.16 45.22 -25.32
CA MET A 384 -42.34 44.87 -24.50
C MET A 384 -42.44 45.60 -23.14
N LEU A 385 -41.42 46.23 -22.65
CA LEU A 385 -41.46 46.89 -21.32
C LEU A 385 -41.71 48.42 -21.43
N ILE A 386 -41.50 49.04 -22.59
CA ILE A 386 -41.80 50.46 -22.82
C ILE A 386 -43.30 50.64 -23.25
N GLY A 387 -43.93 49.52 -23.66
CA GLY A 387 -45.33 49.56 -24.12
C GLY A 387 -46.33 49.92 -23.04
N GLY A 388 -46.13 49.57 -21.78
CA GLY A 388 -47.06 49.80 -20.69
C GLY A 388 -47.20 51.29 -20.28
N VAL A 389 -46.09 52.00 -20.25
CA VAL A 389 -46.10 53.45 -19.84
C VAL A 389 -46.40 54.35 -21.05
N GLY A 390 -45.92 53.96 -22.24
CA GLY A 390 -46.15 54.69 -23.46
C GLY A 390 -47.61 54.65 -23.91
N VAL A 391 -48.30 53.51 -23.82
CA VAL A 391 -49.70 53.36 -24.16
C VAL A 391 -50.58 54.12 -23.19
N GLY A 392 -50.28 54.14 -21.92
CA GLY A 392 -50.97 54.95 -20.92
C GLY A 392 -50.86 56.44 -21.21
N TYR A 393 -49.70 56.93 -21.63
CA TYR A 393 -49.50 58.34 -21.97
C TYR A 393 -50.22 58.72 -23.27
N PHE A 394 -50.26 57.87 -24.28
CA PHE A 394 -50.99 58.11 -25.53
C PHE A 394 -52.51 58.05 -25.35
N ILE A 395 -53.01 57.16 -24.53
CA ILE A 395 -54.44 57.09 -24.22
C ILE A 395 -54.92 58.32 -23.46
N LEU A 396 -54.14 58.84 -22.53
CA LEU A 396 -54.40 60.03 -21.76
C LEU A 396 -54.32 61.30 -22.62
N LYS A 397 -53.45 61.38 -23.61
CA LYS A 397 -53.27 62.48 -24.50
C LYS A 397 -54.38 62.57 -25.55
N ASN A 398 -54.87 61.45 -26.05
CA ASN A 398 -55.95 61.42 -26.97
C ASN A 398 -57.31 61.71 -26.29
N LYS A 399 -57.52 61.34 -25.06
CA LYS A 399 -58.69 61.67 -24.28
C LYS A 399 -58.83 63.19 -23.97
N LYS A 400 -57.73 63.94 -24.04
CA LYS A 400 -57.78 65.43 -23.91
C LYS A 400 -58.03 66.18 -25.21
N ARG A 401 -58.14 65.51 -26.36
CA ARG A 401 -58.40 66.12 -27.65
C ARG A 401 -59.83 65.94 -28.13
N GLU A 402 -60.61 65.14 -27.43
CA GLU A 402 -62.02 64.87 -27.75
C GLU A 402 -63.03 65.46 -26.72
N GLY A 403 -62.54 66.46 -25.91
CA GLY A 403 -63.36 67.16 -24.94
C GLY A 403 -63.30 68.69 -25.10
#